data_bf80e1fb463c415218baea4165f14bbe
#
_entry.id   bf80e1fb463c415218baea4165f14bbe
#
_cell.length_a   1.000
_cell.length_b   1.000
_cell.length_c   1.000
_cell.angle_alpha   90.00
_cell.angle_beta   90.00
_cell.angle_gamma   90.00
#
_symmetry.space_group_name_H-M   'P 1'
#
loop_
_entity.id
_entity.type
_entity.pdbx_description
1 polymer ?
#
loop_
_entity_poly.entity_id
_entity_poly.type
_entity_poly.pdbx_seq_one_letter_code
_entity_poly.pdbx_strand_id
1 'polypeptide(L)'
;YGESFIIYNPEFQTLKIHDSYTRQKDGTIVKTPENAFVEVLPSVAADAPAYNGLKEMVVVHTGLELGATIYLDYSVITRPGYLPELDVCEQVEELSPIREYVFSLSVPESKPLHYEWLNGKAAPVVKTADGMKTVTWTLKNVQPRPYSLEVSLPAGNVRAVVASTYASKADALKVIKQQLESNGKGVTELAQKLTVGAQTTEQKKELL
;
A
#
# COMPACT_ATOMS: atom_id res chain seq x y z
N TYR A 1 8.03 16.93 -9.76
CA TYR A 1 7.26 17.08 -8.52
C TYR A 1 5.88 17.72 -8.71
N GLY A 2 5.20 17.52 -9.83
CA GLY A 2 3.87 18.08 -10.08
C GLY A 2 2.72 17.12 -9.85
N GLU A 3 3.00 15.88 -9.47
CA GLU A 3 2.02 14.81 -9.37
C GLU A 3 2.23 13.98 -8.10
N SER A 4 1.13 13.48 -7.55
CA SER A 4 1.12 12.47 -6.49
C SER A 4 0.37 11.24 -6.98
N PHE A 5 0.83 10.06 -6.60
CA PHE A 5 0.34 8.78 -7.08
C PHE A 5 -0.17 7.96 -5.89
N ILE A 6 -1.42 7.48 -5.97
CA ILE A 6 -2.03 6.68 -4.92
C ILE A 6 -2.57 5.40 -5.54
N ILE A 7 -1.89 4.27 -5.27
CA ILE A 7 -2.32 2.96 -5.75
C ILE A 7 -3.31 2.36 -4.75
N TYR A 8 -4.41 1.82 -5.25
CA TYR A 8 -5.41 1.12 -4.46
C TYR A 8 -6.13 0.06 -5.29
N ASN A 9 -6.82 -0.88 -4.63
CA ASN A 9 -7.62 -1.88 -5.32
C ASN A 9 -9.11 -1.66 -5.02
N PRO A 10 -9.92 -1.17 -5.99
CA PRO A 10 -11.33 -0.87 -5.78
C PRO A 10 -12.21 -2.08 -5.47
N GLU A 11 -11.73 -3.31 -5.68
CA GLU A 11 -12.48 -4.52 -5.31
C GLU A 11 -12.67 -4.64 -3.79
N PHE A 12 -11.70 -4.13 -3.01
CA PHE A 12 -11.72 -4.21 -1.55
C PHE A 12 -11.28 -2.93 -0.84
N GLN A 13 -10.90 -1.89 -1.58
CA GLN A 13 -10.48 -0.60 -1.03
C GLN A 13 -11.30 0.54 -1.61
N THR A 14 -11.48 1.59 -0.82
CA THR A 14 -12.06 2.87 -1.23
C THR A 14 -11.04 3.96 -0.97
N LEU A 15 -10.68 4.70 -2.02
CA LEU A 15 -9.90 5.92 -1.91
C LEU A 15 -10.84 7.10 -1.61
N LYS A 16 -10.44 7.92 -0.65
CA LYS A 16 -11.12 9.19 -0.34
C LYS A 16 -10.09 10.29 -0.25
N ILE A 17 -10.18 11.28 -1.14
CA ILE A 17 -9.40 12.52 -1.04
C ILE A 17 -10.16 13.47 -0.11
N HIS A 18 -9.51 13.97 0.93
CA HIS A 18 -10.08 14.90 1.90
C HIS A 18 -9.79 16.33 1.51
N ASP A 19 -8.54 16.62 1.12
CA ASP A 19 -8.13 17.94 0.65
C ASP A 19 -6.89 17.85 -0.25
N SER A 20 -6.79 18.74 -1.23
CA SER A 20 -5.60 18.87 -2.08
C SER A 20 -5.47 20.31 -2.58
N TYR A 21 -4.30 20.92 -2.35
CA TYR A 21 -4.00 22.27 -2.80
C TYR A 21 -2.49 22.53 -2.86
N THR A 22 -2.13 23.58 -3.58
CA THR A 22 -0.80 24.18 -3.54
C THR A 22 -0.86 25.50 -2.79
N ARG A 23 -0.02 25.66 -1.79
CA ARG A 23 0.23 26.97 -1.14
C ARG A 23 1.44 27.60 -1.79
N GLN A 24 1.23 28.70 -2.49
CA GLN A 24 2.27 29.47 -3.15
C GLN A 24 3.18 30.20 -2.14
N LYS A 25 4.28 30.74 -2.60
CA LYS A 25 5.29 31.40 -1.75
C LYS A 25 4.70 32.62 -1.00
N ASP A 26 3.78 33.33 -1.62
CA ASP A 26 3.07 34.47 -1.03
C ASP A 26 1.93 34.08 -0.08
N GLY A 27 1.67 32.78 0.08
CA GLY A 27 0.61 32.24 0.90
C GLY A 27 -0.71 31.98 0.17
N THR A 28 -0.82 32.33 -1.12
CA THR A 28 -1.99 32.07 -1.93
C THR A 28 -2.27 30.56 -2.03
N ILE A 29 -3.53 30.18 -1.83
CA ILE A 29 -3.97 28.78 -1.93
C ILE A 29 -4.62 28.54 -3.30
N VAL A 30 -4.04 27.60 -4.04
CA VAL A 30 -4.58 27.12 -5.31
C VAL A 30 -5.10 25.71 -5.11
N LYS A 31 -6.43 25.55 -5.07
CA LYS A 31 -7.07 24.23 -4.92
C LYS A 31 -6.82 23.39 -6.17
N THR A 32 -6.62 22.09 -5.97
CA THR A 32 -6.53 21.11 -7.05
C THR A 32 -7.90 20.99 -7.71
N PRO A 33 -8.06 21.29 -9.03
CA PRO A 33 -9.34 21.24 -9.71
C PRO A 33 -9.80 19.78 -9.91
N GLU A 34 -11.11 19.57 -10.08
CA GLU A 34 -11.70 18.23 -10.21
C GLU A 34 -11.12 17.41 -11.36
N ASN A 35 -10.80 18.02 -12.47
CA ASN A 35 -10.22 17.37 -13.64
C ASN A 35 -8.72 17.03 -13.49
N ALA A 36 -8.11 17.37 -12.37
CA ALA A 36 -6.74 17.04 -12.03
C ALA A 36 -6.61 15.73 -11.21
N PHE A 37 -7.73 15.06 -10.95
CA PHE A 37 -7.77 13.73 -10.36
C PHE A 37 -8.03 12.71 -11.46
N VAL A 38 -7.01 11.97 -11.88
CA VAL A 38 -7.07 11.05 -13.02
C VAL A 38 -6.79 9.62 -12.56
N GLU A 39 -7.73 8.73 -12.79
CA GLU A 39 -7.57 7.31 -12.47
C GLU A 39 -6.98 6.57 -13.66
N VAL A 40 -5.88 5.87 -13.46
CA VAL A 40 -5.15 5.12 -14.50
C VAL A 40 -4.79 3.72 -14.02
N LEU A 41 -4.31 2.88 -14.93
CA LEU A 41 -3.65 1.62 -14.59
C LEU A 41 -2.23 1.93 -14.10
N PRO A 42 -1.81 1.49 -12.89
CA PRO A 42 -0.46 1.72 -12.42
C PRO A 42 0.58 0.98 -13.29
N SER A 43 1.75 1.59 -13.46
CA SER A 43 2.83 1.04 -14.29
C SER A 43 3.27 -0.36 -13.85
N VAL A 44 3.23 -0.63 -12.53
CA VAL A 44 3.55 -1.95 -11.96
C VAL A 44 2.57 -3.05 -12.36
N ALA A 45 1.40 -2.69 -12.91
CA ALA A 45 0.35 -3.59 -13.35
C ALA A 45 0.24 -3.69 -14.87
N ALA A 46 1.07 -2.93 -15.62
CA ALA A 46 0.94 -2.80 -17.08
C ALA A 46 1.14 -4.12 -17.83
N ASP A 47 2.05 -4.98 -17.35
CA ASP A 47 2.37 -6.24 -18.01
C ASP A 47 1.29 -7.33 -17.85
N ALA A 48 0.42 -7.19 -16.87
CA ALA A 48 -0.62 -8.18 -16.59
C ALA A 48 -1.94 -7.54 -16.09
N PRO A 49 -2.57 -6.64 -16.86
CA PRO A 49 -3.72 -5.87 -16.41
C PRO A 49 -4.96 -6.73 -16.08
N ALA A 50 -5.07 -7.93 -16.70
CA ALA A 50 -6.18 -8.82 -16.46
C ALA A 50 -6.12 -9.59 -15.13
N TYR A 51 -4.97 -9.59 -14.46
CA TYR A 51 -4.75 -10.37 -13.24
C TYR A 51 -4.69 -9.52 -11.97
N ASN A 52 -4.91 -8.24 -12.08
CA ASN A 52 -4.96 -7.36 -10.93
C ASN A 52 -6.08 -6.33 -11.10
N GLY A 53 -6.75 -6.00 -10.00
CA GLY A 53 -7.77 -4.94 -9.96
C GLY A 53 -7.18 -3.59 -9.57
N LEU A 54 -5.85 -3.40 -9.65
CA LEU A 54 -5.19 -2.18 -9.20
C LEU A 54 -5.55 -0.97 -10.04
N LYS A 55 -5.74 0.15 -9.38
CA LYS A 55 -5.88 1.47 -9.96
C LYS A 55 -4.92 2.43 -9.29
N GLU A 56 -4.52 3.46 -10.02
CA GLU A 56 -3.69 4.53 -9.53
C GLU A 56 -4.40 5.86 -9.73
N MET A 57 -4.63 6.56 -8.64
CA MET A 57 -5.09 7.94 -8.69
C MET A 57 -3.89 8.86 -8.86
N VAL A 58 -3.82 9.53 -9.98
CA VAL A 58 -2.85 10.60 -10.25
C VAL A 58 -3.49 11.92 -9.85
N VAL A 59 -2.87 12.60 -8.88
CA VAL A 59 -3.29 13.94 -8.46
C VAL A 59 -2.32 14.95 -9.07
N VAL A 60 -2.78 15.71 -10.07
CA VAL A 60 -1.96 16.73 -10.76
C VAL A 60 -2.06 18.05 -10.01
N HIS A 61 -0.97 18.47 -9.37
CA HIS A 61 -0.95 19.71 -8.60
C HIS A 61 -0.77 20.93 -9.50
N THR A 62 -1.63 21.92 -9.32
CA THR A 62 -1.65 23.17 -10.08
C THR A 62 -1.13 24.34 -9.25
N GLY A 63 -0.74 25.44 -9.89
CA GLY A 63 -0.23 26.63 -9.19
C GLY A 63 1.17 26.47 -8.62
N LEU A 64 1.96 25.53 -9.14
CA LEU A 64 3.32 25.25 -8.67
C LEU A 64 4.28 26.38 -9.08
N GLU A 65 5.12 26.77 -8.13
CA GLU A 65 6.24 27.69 -8.30
C GLU A 65 7.39 27.32 -7.36
N LEU A 66 8.55 27.92 -7.55
CA LEU A 66 9.68 27.71 -6.63
C LEU A 66 9.34 28.25 -5.23
N GLY A 67 9.40 27.36 -4.24
CA GLY A 67 9.06 27.67 -2.84
C GLY A 67 7.60 27.40 -2.49
N ALA A 68 6.78 26.92 -3.44
CA ALA A 68 5.43 26.45 -3.14
C ALA A 68 5.45 25.17 -2.29
N THR A 69 4.35 24.90 -1.59
CA THR A 69 4.13 23.69 -0.81
C THR A 69 2.87 22.99 -1.29
N ILE A 70 2.98 21.73 -1.66
CA ILE A 70 1.85 20.86 -1.98
C ILE A 70 1.27 20.32 -0.67
N TYR A 71 -0.05 20.33 -0.56
CA TYR A 71 -0.81 19.65 0.47
C TYR A 71 -1.72 18.61 -0.16
N LEU A 72 -1.68 17.39 0.36
CA LEU A 72 -2.55 16.31 -0.05
C LEU A 72 -2.93 15.50 1.19
N ASP A 73 -4.24 15.38 1.44
CA ASP A 73 -4.82 14.58 2.51
C ASP A 73 -5.79 13.56 1.92
N TYR A 74 -5.57 12.28 2.22
CA TYR A 74 -6.39 11.19 1.70
C TYR A 74 -6.45 10.00 2.66
N SER A 75 -7.41 9.12 2.43
CA SER A 75 -7.53 7.83 3.09
C SER A 75 -7.73 6.72 2.07
N VAL A 76 -7.05 5.59 2.28
CA VAL A 76 -7.35 4.32 1.61
C VAL A 76 -7.98 3.39 2.65
N ILE A 77 -9.24 3.08 2.48
CA ILE A 77 -10.05 2.33 3.45
C ILE A 77 -10.25 0.92 2.92
N THR A 78 -9.70 -0.07 3.59
CA THR A 78 -9.93 -1.48 3.26
C THR A 78 -11.28 -1.92 3.82
N ARG A 79 -12.05 -2.66 3.01
CA ARG A 79 -13.36 -3.20 3.39
C ARG A 79 -13.23 -4.06 4.66
N PRO A 80 -14.11 -3.85 5.65
CA PRO A 80 -14.12 -4.67 6.87
C PRO A 80 -14.19 -6.17 6.56
N GLY A 81 -13.38 -6.96 7.26
CA GLY A 81 -13.33 -8.41 7.10
C GLY A 81 -12.52 -8.93 5.89
N TYR A 82 -12.00 -8.04 5.03
CA TYR A 82 -11.14 -8.47 3.93
C TYR A 82 -9.77 -8.97 4.42
N LEU A 83 -9.16 -8.23 5.33
CA LEU A 83 -7.97 -8.67 6.05
C LEU A 83 -8.37 -8.94 7.51
N PRO A 84 -8.06 -10.12 8.06
CA PRO A 84 -8.44 -10.46 9.43
C PRO A 84 -7.64 -9.69 10.48
N GLU A 85 -6.41 -9.32 10.14
CA GLU A 85 -5.48 -8.65 11.04
C GLU A 85 -4.71 -7.56 10.30
N LEU A 86 -4.15 -6.60 11.06
CA LEU A 86 -3.25 -5.59 10.52
C LEU A 86 -1.89 -6.23 10.24
N ASP A 87 -1.34 -5.96 9.06
CA ASP A 87 0.02 -6.29 8.67
C ASP A 87 0.61 -5.14 7.86
N VAL A 88 1.73 -4.59 8.33
CA VAL A 88 2.32 -3.34 7.84
C VAL A 88 3.81 -3.50 7.64
N CYS A 89 4.28 -3.02 6.51
CA CYS A 89 5.70 -2.80 6.24
C CYS A 89 5.86 -1.38 5.67
N GLU A 90 6.12 -0.41 6.53
CA GLU A 90 6.24 1.00 6.15
C GLU A 90 7.69 1.41 5.98
N GLN A 91 8.08 1.73 4.76
CA GLN A 91 9.42 2.22 4.44
C GLN A 91 9.51 3.72 4.71
N VAL A 92 10.57 4.15 5.37
CA VAL A 92 10.72 5.52 5.86
C VAL A 92 11.58 6.39 4.94
N GLU A 93 12.26 5.80 3.97
CA GLU A 93 13.20 6.50 3.10
C GLU A 93 12.59 6.80 1.74
N GLU A 94 12.71 8.07 1.33
CA GLU A 94 12.30 8.58 0.02
C GLU A 94 13.51 9.04 -0.80
N LEU A 95 13.30 9.30 -2.09
CA LEU A 95 14.33 9.90 -2.95
C LEU A 95 14.60 11.37 -2.63
N SER A 96 13.71 12.02 -1.90
CA SER A 96 13.82 13.40 -1.45
C SER A 96 14.05 13.45 0.06
N PRO A 97 14.73 14.50 0.59
CA PRO A 97 14.89 14.67 2.02
C PRO A 97 13.52 14.93 2.67
N ILE A 98 13.30 14.33 3.84
CA ILE A 98 12.05 14.50 4.61
C ILE A 98 12.38 15.32 5.86
N ARG A 99 11.73 16.46 6.00
CA ARG A 99 11.91 17.35 7.15
C ARG A 99 11.38 16.72 8.44
N GLU A 100 10.18 16.19 8.36
CA GLU A 100 9.52 15.49 9.45
C GLU A 100 8.68 14.35 8.89
N TYR A 101 8.89 13.17 9.43
CA TYR A 101 8.13 11.97 9.12
C TYR A 101 7.43 11.50 10.39
N VAL A 102 6.12 11.38 10.35
CA VAL A 102 5.31 10.87 11.45
C VAL A 102 4.53 9.66 10.97
N PHE A 103 4.75 8.52 11.62
CA PHE A 103 4.02 7.29 11.35
C PHE A 103 3.32 6.82 12.62
N SER A 104 2.02 6.55 12.54
CA SER A 104 1.23 6.12 13.69
C SER A 104 0.41 4.89 13.34
N LEU A 105 0.37 3.94 14.27
CA LEU A 105 -0.49 2.77 14.24
C LEU A 105 -1.46 2.84 15.41
N SER A 106 -2.76 2.76 15.12
CA SER A 106 -3.81 2.71 16.14
C SER A 106 -4.60 1.41 16.03
N VAL A 107 -4.68 0.67 17.11
CA VAL A 107 -5.44 -0.59 17.21
C VAL A 107 -6.27 -0.59 18.49
N PRO A 108 -7.38 -1.35 18.56
CA PRO A 108 -8.07 -1.58 19.82
C PRO A 108 -7.09 -2.07 20.89
N GLU A 109 -7.20 -1.58 22.11
CA GLU A 109 -6.28 -1.93 23.22
C GLU A 109 -6.27 -3.45 23.50
N SER A 110 -7.39 -4.13 23.24
CA SER A 110 -7.53 -5.59 23.38
C SER A 110 -6.78 -6.40 22.30
N LYS A 111 -6.36 -5.75 21.20
CA LYS A 111 -5.60 -6.41 20.13
C LYS A 111 -4.11 -6.41 20.45
N PRO A 112 -3.40 -7.53 20.27
CA PRO A 112 -1.95 -7.53 20.28
C PRO A 112 -1.42 -6.63 19.15
N LEU A 113 -0.34 -5.92 19.39
CA LEU A 113 0.38 -5.18 18.36
C LEU A 113 1.87 -5.44 18.55
N HIS A 114 2.43 -6.23 17.66
CA HIS A 114 3.87 -6.50 17.57
C HIS A 114 4.45 -5.53 16.56
N TYR A 115 5.59 -4.92 16.85
CA TYR A 115 6.27 -4.02 15.92
C TYR A 115 7.78 -4.07 16.13
N GLU A 116 8.49 -3.83 15.04
CA GLU A 116 9.95 -3.77 15.01
C GLU A 116 10.41 -2.69 14.05
N TRP A 117 11.53 -2.05 14.38
CA TRP A 117 12.21 -1.11 13.51
C TRP A 117 13.39 -1.81 12.82
N LEU A 118 13.33 -1.94 11.50
CA LEU A 118 14.35 -2.57 10.69
C LEU A 118 15.42 -1.56 10.25
N ASN A 119 16.68 -2.00 10.25
CA ASN A 119 17.86 -1.25 9.73
C ASN A 119 18.03 0.15 10.34
N GLY A 120 17.77 0.26 11.64
CA GLY A 120 17.93 1.50 12.37
C GLY A 120 17.42 1.40 13.79
N LYS A 121 17.24 2.55 14.41
CA LYS A 121 16.66 2.66 15.75
C LYS A 121 15.76 3.88 15.80
N ALA A 122 14.52 3.68 16.14
CA ALA A 122 13.62 4.76 16.53
C ALA A 122 12.67 4.23 17.61
N ALA A 123 12.62 4.91 18.72
CA ALA A 123 11.71 4.57 19.81
C ALA A 123 10.35 5.24 19.55
N PRO A 124 9.24 4.52 19.58
CA PRO A 124 7.93 5.11 19.45
C PRO A 124 7.46 5.72 20.77
N VAL A 125 6.52 6.66 20.67
CA VAL A 125 5.67 7.07 21.77
C VAL A 125 4.40 6.21 21.75
N VAL A 126 4.07 5.60 22.87
CA VAL A 126 2.86 4.78 23.03
C VAL A 126 1.85 5.54 23.90
N LYS A 127 0.62 5.65 23.41
CA LYS A 127 -0.51 6.26 24.13
C LYS A 127 -1.71 5.32 24.08
N THR A 128 -2.43 5.24 25.18
CA THR A 128 -3.72 4.56 25.26
C THR A 128 -4.78 5.57 25.67
N ALA A 129 -5.82 5.69 24.88
CA ALA A 129 -6.97 6.53 25.16
C ALA A 129 -8.21 5.97 24.44
N ASP A 130 -9.37 6.12 25.03
CA ASP A 130 -10.66 5.74 24.45
C ASP A 130 -10.71 4.29 23.93
N GLY A 131 -10.03 3.35 24.64
CA GLY A 131 -9.96 1.93 24.28
C GLY A 131 -9.05 1.63 23.06
N MET A 132 -8.28 2.62 22.59
CA MET A 132 -7.31 2.48 21.50
C MET A 132 -5.88 2.64 22.00
N LYS A 133 -4.99 1.78 21.52
CA LYS A 133 -3.55 1.89 21.69
C LYS A 133 -2.95 2.47 20.41
N THR A 134 -2.29 3.62 20.52
CA THR A 134 -1.61 4.29 19.41
C THR A 134 -0.10 4.29 19.65
N VAL A 135 0.65 3.83 18.66
CA VAL A 135 2.11 3.80 18.65
C VAL A 135 2.60 4.72 17.55
N THR A 136 3.37 5.76 17.90
CA THR A 136 3.79 6.82 16.98
C THR A 136 5.31 6.94 16.93
N TRP A 137 5.88 6.90 15.75
CA TRP A 137 7.27 7.25 15.46
C TRP A 137 7.34 8.63 14.84
N THR A 138 8.28 9.43 15.29
CA THR A 138 8.57 10.75 14.71
C THR A 138 10.06 10.83 14.40
N LEU A 139 10.36 11.06 13.13
CA LEU A 139 11.72 11.24 12.64
C LEU A 139 11.87 12.65 12.07
N LYS A 140 13.03 13.25 12.27
CA LYS A 140 13.33 14.59 11.74
C LYS A 140 14.57 14.56 10.88
N ASN A 141 14.57 15.36 9.81
CA ASN A 141 15.69 15.52 8.89
C ASN A 141 16.17 14.18 8.32
N VAL A 142 15.22 13.34 7.86
CA VAL A 142 15.52 12.05 7.23
C VAL A 142 16.23 12.34 5.91
N GLN A 143 17.43 11.77 5.77
CA GLN A 143 18.21 11.91 4.56
C GLN A 143 17.60 11.09 3.42
N PRO A 144 17.68 11.58 2.19
CA PRO A 144 17.16 10.83 1.03
C PRO A 144 17.94 9.53 0.86
N ARG A 145 17.24 8.52 0.35
CA ARG A 145 17.89 7.29 -0.09
C ARG A 145 18.75 7.61 -1.32
N PRO A 146 20.02 7.18 -1.35
CA PRO A 146 20.83 7.34 -2.55
C PRO A 146 20.16 6.65 -3.74
N TYR A 147 19.99 7.37 -4.83
CA TYR A 147 19.57 6.78 -6.11
C TYR A 147 20.80 6.15 -6.77
N SER A 148 20.79 4.84 -6.92
CA SER A 148 21.79 4.11 -7.68
C SER A 148 21.10 3.28 -8.75
N LEU A 149 21.41 3.54 -10.01
CA LEU A 149 20.96 2.74 -11.16
C LEU A 149 21.63 1.35 -11.16
N GLU A 150 22.77 1.19 -10.48
CA GLU A 150 23.62 0.00 -10.57
C GLU A 150 23.43 -0.96 -9.38
N VAL A 151 22.84 -0.51 -8.29
CA VAL A 151 22.65 -1.31 -7.08
C VAL A 151 21.18 -1.39 -6.76
N SER A 152 20.55 -2.50 -7.11
CA SER A 152 19.33 -2.94 -6.41
C SER A 152 19.74 -3.15 -4.96
N LEU A 153 19.49 -2.18 -4.10
CA LEU A 153 19.65 -2.39 -2.67
C LEU A 153 18.77 -3.60 -2.29
N PRO A 154 19.33 -4.65 -1.68
CA PRO A 154 18.51 -5.73 -1.17
C PRO A 154 17.41 -5.10 -0.31
N ALA A 155 16.16 -5.57 -0.46
CA ALA A 155 15.01 -5.07 0.30
C ALA A 155 15.29 -5.05 1.83
N GLY A 156 16.25 -5.84 2.30
CA GLY A 156 16.71 -5.89 3.69
C GLY A 156 17.54 -4.70 4.18
N ASN A 157 17.91 -3.75 3.33
CA ASN A 157 18.74 -2.59 3.75
C ASN A 157 17.97 -1.28 3.89
N VAL A 158 16.66 -1.29 3.62
CA VAL A 158 15.81 -0.12 3.76
C VAL A 158 15.35 0.02 5.21
N ARG A 159 15.37 1.24 5.76
CA ARG A 159 14.78 1.49 7.08
C ARG A 159 13.26 1.38 6.98
N ALA A 160 12.68 0.54 7.81
CA ALA A 160 11.24 0.30 7.80
C ALA A 160 10.70 0.02 9.20
N VAL A 161 9.42 0.32 9.41
CA VAL A 161 8.62 -0.20 10.51
C VAL A 161 7.84 -1.40 9.99
N VAL A 162 8.02 -2.54 10.62
CA VAL A 162 7.14 -3.69 10.43
C VAL A 162 6.25 -3.84 11.64
N ALA A 163 4.97 -4.09 11.43
CA ALA A 163 4.03 -4.26 12.51
C ALA A 163 2.90 -5.23 12.14
N SER A 164 2.42 -5.98 13.12
CA SER A 164 1.36 -6.95 12.91
C SER A 164 0.50 -7.12 14.17
N THR A 165 -0.79 -7.40 13.97
CA THR A 165 -1.71 -7.81 15.04
C THR A 165 -1.92 -9.33 15.08
N TYR A 166 -1.28 -10.10 14.21
CA TYR A 166 -1.27 -11.56 14.33
C TYR A 166 -0.62 -12.00 15.65
N ALA A 167 -1.21 -12.97 16.32
CA ALA A 167 -0.68 -13.49 17.58
C ALA A 167 0.69 -14.18 17.40
N SER A 168 0.90 -14.78 16.23
CA SER A 168 2.17 -15.42 15.87
C SER A 168 2.41 -15.44 14.36
N LYS A 169 3.66 -15.68 13.97
CA LYS A 169 4.02 -15.92 12.57
C LYS A 169 3.27 -17.13 11.98
N ALA A 170 3.01 -18.16 12.78
CA ALA A 170 2.27 -19.34 12.34
C ALA A 170 0.82 -18.98 11.98
N ASP A 171 0.18 -18.09 12.74
CA ASP A 171 -1.18 -17.62 12.45
C ASP A 171 -1.22 -16.80 11.15
N ALA A 172 -0.26 -15.92 10.92
CA ALA A 172 -0.14 -15.19 9.67
C ALA A 172 0.02 -16.13 8.47
N LEU A 173 0.93 -17.12 8.55
CA LEU A 173 1.13 -18.11 7.50
C LEU A 173 -0.11 -18.97 7.23
N LYS A 174 -0.88 -19.30 8.27
CA LYS A 174 -2.15 -20.02 8.12
C LYS A 174 -3.16 -19.23 7.28
N VAL A 175 -3.29 -17.93 7.51
CA VAL A 175 -4.19 -17.07 6.72
C VAL A 175 -3.74 -17.00 5.27
N ILE A 176 -2.44 -16.77 5.01
CA ILE A 176 -1.88 -16.76 3.66
C ILE A 176 -2.17 -18.09 2.96
N LYS A 177 -1.94 -19.21 3.63
CA LYS A 177 -2.24 -20.55 3.10
C LYS A 177 -3.72 -20.68 2.74
N GLN A 178 -4.63 -20.25 3.62
CA GLN A 178 -6.07 -20.29 3.38
C GLN A 178 -6.49 -19.43 2.17
N GLN A 179 -5.86 -18.27 1.99
CA GLN A 179 -6.12 -17.40 0.83
C GLN A 179 -5.62 -18.01 -0.49
N LEU A 180 -4.55 -18.81 -0.43
CA LEU A 180 -3.99 -19.49 -1.59
C LEU A 180 -4.69 -20.84 -1.87
N GLU A 181 -5.40 -21.40 -0.91
CA GLU A 181 -6.16 -22.62 -1.09
C GLU A 181 -7.37 -22.37 -2.00
N SER A 182 -7.29 -22.87 -3.24
CA SER A 182 -8.44 -22.99 -4.13
C SER A 182 -9.19 -24.29 -3.81
N ASN A 183 -10.50 -24.23 -3.72
CA ASN A 183 -11.31 -25.45 -3.64
C ASN A 183 -11.34 -26.20 -4.98
N GLY A 184 -10.79 -25.62 -6.03
CA GLY A 184 -10.66 -26.20 -7.37
C GLY A 184 -12.00 -26.49 -8.10
N LYS A 185 -13.14 -26.27 -7.43
CA LYS A 185 -14.45 -26.66 -7.96
C LYS A 185 -14.76 -26.01 -9.30
N GLY A 186 -14.64 -24.69 -9.40
CA GLY A 186 -14.88 -23.98 -10.66
C GLY A 186 -13.88 -24.36 -11.75
N VAL A 187 -12.61 -24.58 -11.38
CA VAL A 187 -11.55 -25.00 -12.30
C VAL A 187 -11.79 -26.42 -12.80
N THR A 188 -12.20 -27.33 -11.91
CA THR A 188 -12.52 -28.72 -12.27
C THR A 188 -13.71 -28.79 -13.23
N GLU A 189 -14.77 -28.04 -12.96
CA GLU A 189 -15.95 -27.98 -13.83
C GLU A 189 -15.61 -27.41 -15.21
N LEU A 190 -14.80 -26.35 -15.26
CA LEU A 190 -14.32 -25.76 -16.51
C LEU A 190 -13.43 -26.71 -17.28
N ALA A 191 -12.46 -27.35 -16.63
CA ALA A 191 -11.59 -28.35 -17.25
C ALA A 191 -12.38 -29.52 -17.83
N GLN A 192 -13.37 -30.04 -17.07
CA GLN A 192 -14.25 -31.08 -17.56
C GLN A 192 -15.03 -30.64 -18.80
N LYS A 193 -15.57 -29.41 -18.80
CA LYS A 193 -16.31 -28.86 -19.94
C LYS A 193 -15.42 -28.68 -21.17
N LEU A 194 -14.21 -28.18 -21.00
CA LEU A 194 -13.27 -27.93 -22.10
C LEU A 194 -12.70 -29.25 -22.71
N THR A 195 -12.56 -30.28 -21.89
CA THR A 195 -11.99 -31.58 -22.30
C THR A 195 -13.04 -32.62 -22.69
N VAL A 196 -14.28 -32.21 -22.92
CA VAL A 196 -15.34 -33.11 -23.40
C VAL A 196 -14.92 -33.72 -24.75
N GLY A 197 -14.91 -35.06 -24.80
CA GLY A 197 -14.50 -35.80 -26.00
C GLY A 197 -13.02 -36.16 -26.08
N ALA A 198 -12.16 -35.61 -25.25
CA ALA A 198 -10.75 -36.01 -25.17
C ALA A 198 -10.61 -37.38 -24.49
N GLN A 199 -9.98 -38.35 -25.17
CA GLN A 199 -9.82 -39.72 -24.67
C GLN A 199 -8.45 -39.95 -24.01
N THR A 200 -7.45 -39.11 -24.29
CA THR A 200 -6.10 -39.22 -23.73
C THR A 200 -5.72 -38.00 -22.89
N THR A 201 -4.71 -38.18 -22.05
CA THR A 201 -4.17 -37.09 -21.24
C THR A 201 -3.55 -36.00 -22.11
N GLU A 202 -2.89 -36.38 -23.20
CA GLU A 202 -2.29 -35.48 -24.18
C GLU A 202 -3.36 -34.62 -24.86
N GLN A 203 -4.45 -35.22 -25.33
CA GLN A 203 -5.58 -34.49 -25.88
C GLN A 203 -6.21 -33.52 -24.89
N LYS A 204 -6.30 -33.91 -23.62
CA LYS A 204 -6.80 -32.99 -22.55
C LYS A 204 -5.89 -31.81 -22.33
N LYS A 205 -4.56 -32.01 -22.38
CA LYS A 205 -3.58 -30.92 -22.22
C LYS A 205 -3.62 -29.91 -23.36
N GLU A 206 -3.91 -30.36 -24.58
CA GLU A 206 -4.02 -29.50 -25.77
C GLU A 206 -5.29 -28.61 -25.72
N LEU A 207 -6.31 -29.02 -24.96
CA LEU A 207 -7.58 -28.30 -24.82
C LEU A 207 -7.64 -27.36 -23.60
N LEU A 208 -6.67 -27.43 -22.69
CA LEU A 208 -6.55 -26.61 -21.49
C LEU A 208 -5.51 -25.49 -21.65
#